data_726e0c34ef52cae80b97b73623b63441
#
_entry.id   726e0c34ef52cae80b97b73623b63441
#
_cell.length_a   1.000
_cell.length_b   1.000
_cell.length_c   1.000
_cell.angle_alpha   90.00
_cell.angle_beta   90.00
_cell.angle_gamma   90.00
#
_symmetry.space_group_name_H-M   'P 1'
#
loop_
_entity.id
_entity.type
_entity.pdbx_description
1 polymer ?
#
loop_
_entity_poly.entity_id
_entity_poly.type
_entity_poly.pdbx_seq_one_letter_code
_entity_poly.pdbx_strand_id
1 'polypeptide(L)'
;MTELTEQEFPERNETVVYAAGERRTAVLDVIRSAQEELAISLFRCDDFAILDALADAVSRQVKVRALVTPTAKNWDRRLRELETTLESMGAAVTRYSGPLTKYHAKYIVADRHTALVASLNFTRKCFDQTGDFVVTTRDREVVSSIRHLFDHDGGLTTGLPRHLSPRLIIGPEQSPRLLEIFRSAQTTIRIVDHRLNEPAVLAVLREQQELGISVEVLGEGALPGMISHGRLFLVDGTTAVIGSFALTAASLQERREIALQLTNPHEVEQLRSWFDRCARLRPAGTLKLAEFAAVELSDDD
;
A
#
# COMPACT_ATOMS: atom_id res chain seq x y z
N MET A 1 -24.59 38.58 21.54
CA MET A 1 -23.91 38.09 20.34
C MET A 1 -22.75 37.25 20.85
N THR A 2 -22.94 35.95 20.88
CA THR A 2 -21.94 34.99 21.37
C THR A 2 -21.19 34.52 20.13
N GLU A 3 -19.92 34.89 20.02
CA GLU A 3 -19.03 34.38 18.99
C GLU A 3 -18.89 32.88 19.14
N LEU A 4 -19.35 32.15 18.11
CA LEU A 4 -19.04 30.74 17.96
C LEU A 4 -17.55 30.67 17.59
N THR A 5 -16.73 30.25 18.55
CA THR A 5 -15.34 29.87 18.29
C THR A 5 -15.36 28.71 17.28
N GLU A 6 -14.80 28.93 16.09
CA GLU A 6 -14.43 27.87 15.15
C GLU A 6 -13.56 26.87 15.92
N GLN A 7 -14.09 25.69 16.17
CA GLN A 7 -13.27 24.56 16.60
C GLN A 7 -12.31 24.24 15.44
N GLU A 8 -11.06 24.62 15.59
CA GLU A 8 -9.96 24.12 14.76
C GLU A 8 -9.93 22.59 14.91
N PHE A 9 -10.48 21.89 13.92
CA PHE A 9 -10.25 20.44 13.78
C PHE A 9 -8.74 20.27 13.55
N PRO A 10 -8.04 19.40 14.31
CA PRO A 10 -6.63 19.16 14.08
C PRO A 10 -6.41 18.81 12.60
N GLU A 11 -5.44 19.47 11.96
CA GLU A 11 -5.09 19.20 10.56
C GLU A 11 -5.00 17.68 10.36
N ARG A 12 -5.78 17.15 9.43
CA ARG A 12 -5.77 15.71 9.12
C ARG A 12 -4.41 15.37 8.51
N ASN A 13 -3.54 14.80 9.32
CA ASN A 13 -2.22 14.37 8.86
C ASN A 13 -2.29 13.20 7.88
N GLU A 14 -3.44 12.54 7.78
CA GLU A 14 -3.64 11.35 6.95
C GLU A 14 -4.99 11.37 6.27
N THR A 15 -5.02 10.82 5.06
CA THR A 15 -6.26 10.61 4.29
C THR A 15 -6.19 9.27 3.58
N VAL A 16 -7.25 8.47 3.72
CA VAL A 16 -7.42 7.20 3.01
C VAL A 16 -8.36 7.38 1.83
N VAL A 17 -7.95 6.88 0.67
CA VAL A 17 -8.76 6.91 -0.56
C VAL A 17 -8.92 5.48 -1.09
N TYR A 18 -10.16 5.02 -1.23
CA TYR A 18 -10.52 3.69 -1.73
C TYR A 18 -11.50 3.73 -2.92
N ALA A 19 -12.18 4.85 -3.15
CA ALA A 19 -13.06 5.00 -4.29
C ALA A 19 -12.26 5.02 -5.62
N ALA A 20 -12.63 4.18 -6.59
CA ALA A 20 -11.88 4.00 -7.83
C ALA A 20 -11.64 5.34 -8.57
N GLY A 21 -12.66 6.20 -8.67
CA GLY A 21 -12.54 7.50 -9.34
C GLY A 21 -11.61 8.51 -8.64
N GLU A 22 -11.34 8.34 -7.32
CA GLU A 22 -10.59 9.30 -6.52
C GLU A 22 -9.13 8.90 -6.31
N ARG A 23 -8.79 7.59 -6.39
CA ARG A 23 -7.43 7.09 -6.14
C ARG A 23 -6.40 7.69 -7.09
N ARG A 24 -6.73 7.81 -8.38
CA ARG A 24 -5.85 8.45 -9.37
C ARG A 24 -5.63 9.92 -9.02
N THR A 25 -6.69 10.64 -8.68
CA THR A 25 -6.60 12.05 -8.25
C THR A 25 -5.69 12.21 -7.05
N ALA A 26 -5.83 11.38 -6.01
CA ALA A 26 -4.98 11.43 -4.83
C ALA A 26 -3.49 11.23 -5.17
N VAL A 27 -3.16 10.31 -6.08
CA VAL A 27 -1.77 10.10 -6.56
C VAL A 27 -1.28 11.32 -7.34
N LEU A 28 -2.10 11.85 -8.26
CA LEU A 28 -1.76 13.03 -9.05
C LEU A 28 -1.55 14.28 -8.19
N ASP A 29 -2.36 14.45 -7.15
CA ASP A 29 -2.25 15.59 -6.23
C ASP A 29 -0.92 15.58 -5.48
N VAL A 30 -0.46 14.39 -5.03
CA VAL A 30 0.86 14.26 -4.40
C VAL A 30 1.97 14.56 -5.40
N ILE A 31 1.92 14.06 -6.63
CA ILE A 31 2.94 14.34 -7.66
C ILE A 31 2.98 15.84 -7.98
N ARG A 32 1.82 16.47 -8.14
CA ARG A 32 1.69 17.90 -8.47
C ARG A 32 2.10 18.82 -7.33
N SER A 33 1.97 18.36 -6.08
CA SER A 33 2.36 19.15 -4.91
C SER A 33 3.87 19.32 -4.76
N ALA A 34 4.68 18.46 -5.37
CA ALA A 34 6.14 18.52 -5.30
C ALA A 34 6.69 19.82 -5.92
N GLN A 35 7.60 20.48 -5.18
CA GLN A 35 8.24 21.73 -5.56
C GLN A 35 9.75 21.57 -5.78
N GLU A 36 10.41 20.70 -5.03
CA GLU A 36 11.86 20.50 -5.06
C GLU A 36 12.25 19.09 -5.51
N GLU A 37 11.69 18.07 -4.88
CA GLU A 37 12.05 16.67 -5.12
C GLU A 37 10.81 15.76 -5.07
N LEU A 38 10.75 14.80 -5.99
CA LEU A 38 9.76 13.75 -6.01
C LEU A 38 10.47 12.39 -6.11
N ALA A 39 10.32 11.56 -5.09
CA ALA A 39 10.76 10.17 -5.09
C ALA A 39 9.56 9.25 -5.31
N ILE A 40 9.62 8.39 -6.32
CA ILE A 40 8.55 7.45 -6.66
C ILE A 40 9.06 6.02 -6.79
N SER A 41 8.40 5.08 -6.11
CA SER A 41 8.67 3.65 -6.18
C SER A 41 7.66 2.98 -7.10
N LEU A 42 8.15 2.29 -8.14
CA LEU A 42 7.35 1.73 -9.22
C LEU A 42 7.57 0.23 -9.38
N PHE A 43 6.52 -0.57 -9.17
CA PHE A 43 6.51 -1.97 -9.59
C PHE A 43 5.97 -2.10 -11.03
N ARG A 44 4.82 -1.49 -11.33
CA ARG A 44 4.22 -1.38 -12.67
C ARG A 44 3.56 -0.01 -12.81
N CYS A 45 3.75 0.62 -13.95
CA CYS A 45 3.10 1.90 -14.30
C CYS A 45 2.79 1.92 -15.79
N ASP A 46 1.51 2.10 -16.16
CA ASP A 46 1.04 2.33 -17.52
C ASP A 46 -0.09 3.35 -17.61
N ASP A 47 -0.31 4.09 -16.52
CA ASP A 47 -1.29 5.17 -16.48
C ASP A 47 -0.68 6.44 -17.06
N PHE A 48 -1.19 6.88 -18.21
CA PHE A 48 -0.67 8.05 -18.90
C PHE A 48 -0.77 9.33 -18.07
N ALA A 49 -1.83 9.51 -17.27
CA ALA A 49 -1.97 10.70 -16.45
C ALA A 49 -0.86 10.78 -15.37
N ILE A 50 -0.40 9.64 -14.86
CA ILE A 50 0.73 9.59 -13.93
C ILE A 50 2.03 9.95 -14.67
N LEU A 51 2.27 9.39 -15.86
CA LEU A 51 3.46 9.69 -16.66
C LEU A 51 3.50 11.17 -17.07
N ASP A 52 2.37 11.74 -17.51
CA ASP A 52 2.25 13.16 -17.84
C ASP A 52 2.54 14.05 -16.61
N ALA A 53 2.00 13.70 -15.44
CA ALA A 53 2.25 14.45 -14.22
C ALA A 53 3.73 14.40 -13.78
N LEU A 54 4.44 13.28 -14.02
CA LEU A 54 5.88 13.18 -13.78
C LEU A 54 6.67 14.05 -14.76
N ALA A 55 6.29 14.06 -16.04
CA ALA A 55 6.90 14.94 -17.05
C ALA A 55 6.68 16.42 -16.71
N ASP A 56 5.48 16.79 -16.28
CA ASP A 56 5.17 18.15 -15.80
C ASP A 56 5.99 18.53 -14.57
N ALA A 57 6.21 17.60 -13.63
CA ALA A 57 7.07 17.85 -12.47
C ALA A 57 8.51 18.15 -12.90
N VAL A 58 9.08 17.37 -13.85
CA VAL A 58 10.41 17.63 -14.41
C VAL A 58 10.45 19.00 -15.12
N SER A 59 9.41 19.35 -15.90
CA SER A 59 9.33 20.65 -16.58
C SER A 59 9.31 21.82 -15.61
N ARG A 60 8.76 21.65 -14.43
CA ARG A 60 8.78 22.60 -13.29
C ARG A 60 10.12 22.61 -12.54
N GLN A 61 11.13 21.85 -13.02
CA GLN A 61 12.44 21.68 -12.40
C GLN A 61 12.42 20.92 -11.07
N VAL A 62 11.37 20.16 -10.78
CA VAL A 62 11.34 19.23 -9.66
C VAL A 62 12.30 18.07 -9.96
N LYS A 63 13.14 17.71 -9.01
CA LYS A 63 14.07 16.58 -9.12
C LYS A 63 13.30 15.27 -8.98
N VAL A 64 12.86 14.69 -10.10
CA VAL A 64 12.14 13.41 -10.11
C VAL A 64 13.13 12.24 -10.06
N ARG A 65 12.96 11.37 -9.07
CA ARG A 65 13.74 10.15 -8.86
C ARG A 65 12.79 8.95 -8.86
N ALA A 66 13.00 8.01 -9.75
CA ALA A 66 12.20 6.80 -9.86
C ALA A 66 13.03 5.57 -9.48
N LEU A 67 12.52 4.77 -8.55
CA LEU A 67 13.06 3.47 -8.19
C LEU A 67 12.16 2.40 -8.79
N VAL A 68 12.68 1.60 -9.71
CA VAL A 68 11.91 0.60 -10.45
C VAL A 68 12.32 -0.82 -10.07
N THR A 69 11.35 -1.75 -10.12
CA THR A 69 11.63 -3.17 -9.92
C THR A 69 12.53 -3.71 -11.05
N PRO A 70 13.47 -4.62 -10.75
CA PRO A 70 14.31 -5.21 -11.80
C PRO A 70 13.53 -6.15 -12.72
N THR A 71 12.47 -6.80 -12.20
CA THR A 71 11.66 -7.77 -12.94
C THR A 71 10.19 -7.68 -12.54
N ALA A 72 9.29 -7.96 -13.49
CA ALA A 72 7.89 -8.16 -13.22
C ALA A 72 7.34 -9.17 -14.26
N LYS A 73 6.78 -10.28 -13.79
CA LYS A 73 6.28 -11.36 -14.64
C LYS A 73 5.38 -10.80 -15.76
N ASN A 74 5.64 -11.21 -16.99
CA ASN A 74 4.95 -10.75 -18.21
C ASN A 74 5.03 -9.23 -18.48
N TRP A 75 5.95 -8.51 -17.82
CA TRP A 75 6.11 -7.06 -17.96
C TRP A 75 7.51 -6.61 -18.37
N ASP A 76 8.45 -7.50 -18.62
CA ASP A 76 9.86 -7.15 -18.87
C ASP A 76 10.06 -6.16 -20.02
N ARG A 77 9.28 -6.30 -21.11
CA ARG A 77 9.30 -5.32 -22.21
C ARG A 77 8.75 -3.96 -21.75
N ARG A 78 7.62 -3.96 -21.05
CA ARG A 78 6.98 -2.73 -20.56
C ARG A 78 7.81 -2.02 -19.48
N LEU A 79 8.58 -2.78 -18.68
CA LEU A 79 9.51 -2.18 -17.71
C LEU A 79 10.61 -1.42 -18.43
N ARG A 80 11.21 -1.98 -19.48
CA ARG A 80 12.21 -1.27 -20.28
C ARG A 80 11.63 -0.02 -20.97
N GLU A 81 10.43 -0.13 -21.52
CA GLU A 81 9.71 1.00 -22.11
C GLU A 81 9.44 2.09 -21.05
N LEU A 82 9.01 1.72 -19.84
CA LEU A 82 8.80 2.64 -18.72
C LEU A 82 10.10 3.36 -18.31
N GLU A 83 11.19 2.61 -18.13
CA GLU A 83 12.52 3.18 -17.80
C GLU A 83 12.94 4.19 -18.86
N THR A 84 12.94 3.80 -20.13
CA THR A 84 13.29 4.69 -21.26
C THR A 84 12.40 5.94 -21.28
N THR A 85 11.11 5.79 -21.02
CA THR A 85 10.15 6.90 -20.99
C THR A 85 10.50 7.88 -19.86
N LEU A 86 10.73 7.37 -18.65
CA LEU A 86 11.09 8.20 -17.49
C LEU A 86 12.44 8.91 -17.69
N GLU A 87 13.45 8.22 -18.23
CA GLU A 87 14.74 8.83 -18.57
C GLU A 87 14.62 9.91 -19.65
N SER A 88 13.81 9.68 -20.68
CA SER A 88 13.57 10.66 -21.75
C SER A 88 12.86 11.92 -21.27
N MET A 89 12.07 11.83 -20.18
CA MET A 89 11.47 12.98 -19.51
C MET A 89 12.47 13.77 -18.67
N GLY A 90 13.64 13.20 -18.35
CA GLY A 90 14.65 13.79 -17.48
C GLY A 90 14.57 13.32 -16.00
N ALA A 91 13.81 12.28 -15.70
CA ALA A 91 13.81 11.67 -14.37
C ALA A 91 15.09 10.84 -14.15
N ALA A 92 15.61 10.84 -12.92
CA ALA A 92 16.70 9.95 -12.52
C ALA A 92 16.13 8.56 -12.19
N VAL A 93 16.35 7.58 -13.05
CA VAL A 93 15.87 6.22 -12.88
C VAL A 93 16.93 5.34 -12.24
N THR A 94 16.54 4.62 -11.19
CA THR A 94 17.38 3.61 -10.54
C THR A 94 16.61 2.29 -10.53
N ARG A 95 17.27 1.22 -11.00
CA ARG A 95 16.74 -0.13 -10.89
C ARG A 95 17.18 -0.73 -9.56
N TYR A 96 16.22 -1.26 -8.79
CA TYR A 96 16.56 -1.96 -7.55
C TYR A 96 17.56 -3.09 -7.80
N SER A 97 18.65 -3.10 -7.05
CA SER A 97 19.73 -4.08 -7.14
C SER A 97 20.04 -4.77 -5.80
N GLY A 98 19.15 -4.63 -4.83
CA GLY A 98 19.28 -5.27 -3.51
C GLY A 98 19.06 -6.79 -3.57
N PRO A 99 19.22 -7.48 -2.41
CA PRO A 99 19.25 -8.94 -2.34
C PRO A 99 17.87 -9.61 -2.44
N LEU A 100 16.77 -8.86 -2.39
CA LEU A 100 15.43 -9.43 -2.40
C LEU A 100 15.00 -9.86 -3.81
N THR A 101 14.22 -10.93 -3.88
CA THR A 101 13.78 -11.50 -5.16
C THR A 101 12.92 -10.54 -5.98
N LYS A 102 12.20 -9.63 -5.30
CA LYS A 102 11.27 -8.70 -5.94
C LYS A 102 11.14 -7.39 -5.17
N TYR A 103 11.12 -6.29 -5.92
CA TYR A 103 10.80 -4.97 -5.37
C TYR A 103 9.33 -4.67 -5.64
N HIS A 104 8.47 -4.79 -4.60
CA HIS A 104 7.02 -4.70 -4.76
C HIS A 104 6.37 -3.53 -4.01
N ALA A 105 7.16 -2.72 -3.31
CA ALA A 105 6.69 -1.53 -2.61
C ALA A 105 6.15 -0.47 -3.59
N LYS A 106 5.06 0.23 -3.24
CA LYS A 106 4.43 1.30 -4.01
C LYS A 106 4.21 2.49 -3.12
N TYR A 107 5.00 3.53 -3.33
CA TYR A 107 4.93 4.75 -2.55
C TYR A 107 5.49 5.95 -3.31
N ILE A 108 5.14 7.13 -2.85
CA ILE A 108 5.64 8.42 -3.35
C ILE A 108 6.04 9.26 -2.14
N VAL A 109 7.11 10.04 -2.28
CA VAL A 109 7.46 11.11 -1.35
C VAL A 109 7.63 12.40 -2.15
N ALA A 110 6.83 13.40 -1.83
CA ALA A 110 6.92 14.74 -2.38
C ALA A 110 7.61 15.65 -1.36
N ASP A 111 8.74 16.20 -1.76
CA ASP A 111 9.62 17.01 -0.94
C ASP A 111 10.00 16.26 0.36
N ARG A 112 9.79 16.90 1.51
CA ARG A 112 9.98 16.27 2.84
C ARG A 112 8.72 16.37 3.69
N HIS A 113 7.57 16.56 3.02
CA HIS A 113 6.34 16.98 3.68
C HIS A 113 5.18 16.02 3.48
N THR A 114 5.14 15.31 2.36
CA THR A 114 4.02 14.43 2.02
C THR A 114 4.54 13.09 1.52
N ALA A 115 3.96 12.01 2.01
CA ALA A 115 4.16 10.69 1.45
C ALA A 115 2.81 10.03 1.10
N LEU A 116 2.88 9.10 0.18
CA LEU A 116 1.76 8.25 -0.23
C LEU A 116 2.22 6.80 -0.21
N VAL A 117 1.42 5.92 0.39
CA VAL A 117 1.58 4.46 0.35
C VAL A 117 0.35 3.87 -0.32
N ALA A 118 0.55 2.91 -1.24
CA ALA A 118 -0.54 2.31 -1.99
C ALA A 118 -0.50 0.78 -1.98
N SER A 119 -1.67 0.15 -2.03
CA SER A 119 -1.79 -1.26 -2.35
C SER A 119 -1.78 -1.51 -3.86
N LEU A 120 -2.18 -0.53 -4.66
CA LEU A 120 -2.30 -0.59 -6.12
C LEU A 120 -0.96 -0.38 -6.85
N ASN A 121 -0.85 -0.98 -8.03
CA ASN A 121 0.14 -0.54 -9.02
C ASN A 121 -0.38 0.72 -9.73
N PHE A 122 0.52 1.59 -10.20
CA PHE A 122 0.12 2.81 -10.93
C PHE A 122 -0.29 2.50 -12.39
N THR A 123 -1.22 1.54 -12.52
CA THR A 123 -1.76 1.11 -13.81
C THR A 123 -3.21 1.51 -13.97
N ARG A 124 -3.65 1.74 -15.20
CA ARG A 124 -5.05 2.03 -15.50
C ARG A 124 -5.99 0.98 -14.91
N LYS A 125 -5.64 -0.31 -15.05
CA LYS A 125 -6.43 -1.40 -14.47
C LYS A 125 -6.61 -1.24 -12.96
N CYS A 126 -5.53 -0.94 -12.23
CA CYS A 126 -5.60 -0.81 -10.77
C CYS A 126 -6.38 0.44 -10.35
N PHE A 127 -6.29 1.54 -11.08
CA PHE A 127 -7.09 2.72 -10.76
C PHE A 127 -8.58 2.53 -11.02
N ASP A 128 -8.94 1.84 -12.11
CA ASP A 128 -10.32 1.84 -12.62
C ASP A 128 -11.12 0.61 -12.21
N GLN A 129 -10.48 -0.56 -11.98
CA GLN A 129 -11.17 -1.85 -11.92
C GLN A 129 -10.94 -2.64 -10.63
N THR A 130 -9.88 -2.34 -9.87
CA THR A 130 -9.54 -3.12 -8.67
C THR A 130 -10.00 -2.44 -7.38
N GLY A 131 -10.25 -3.25 -6.34
CA GLY A 131 -10.55 -2.77 -4.99
C GLY A 131 -9.25 -2.51 -4.22
N ASP A 132 -8.67 -1.35 -4.39
CA ASP A 132 -7.40 -0.93 -3.82
C ASP A 132 -7.51 0.29 -2.90
N PHE A 133 -6.42 0.57 -2.19
CA PHE A 133 -6.33 1.62 -1.20
C PHE A 133 -5.10 2.49 -1.43
N VAL A 134 -5.25 3.77 -1.16
CA VAL A 134 -4.18 4.77 -1.15
C VAL A 134 -4.25 5.52 0.17
N VAL A 135 -3.11 5.71 0.82
CA VAL A 135 -2.98 6.53 2.03
C VAL A 135 -2.01 7.66 1.74
N THR A 136 -2.44 8.89 1.96
CA THR A 136 -1.54 10.05 2.00
C THR A 136 -1.27 10.44 3.44
N THR A 137 -0.04 10.84 3.76
CA THR A 137 0.34 11.28 5.10
C THR A 137 1.28 12.47 5.06
N ARG A 138 1.15 13.36 6.07
CA ARG A 138 2.08 14.45 6.37
C ARG A 138 2.80 14.24 7.71
N ASP A 139 2.67 13.05 8.30
CA ASP A 139 3.45 12.69 9.48
C ASP A 139 4.93 12.70 9.15
N ARG A 140 5.67 13.60 9.79
CA ARG A 140 7.09 13.85 9.49
C ARG A 140 7.97 12.62 9.70
N GLU A 141 7.67 11.81 10.72
CA GLU A 141 8.43 10.60 11.01
C GLU A 141 8.20 9.53 9.95
N VAL A 142 6.94 9.34 9.52
CA VAL A 142 6.58 8.43 8.42
C VAL A 142 7.20 8.90 7.11
N VAL A 143 7.05 10.17 6.74
CA VAL A 143 7.62 10.75 5.52
C VAL A 143 9.14 10.58 5.49
N SER A 144 9.83 10.90 6.58
CA SER A 144 11.27 10.73 6.70
C SER A 144 11.69 9.25 6.57
N SER A 145 10.93 8.35 7.19
CA SER A 145 11.20 6.91 7.15
C SER A 145 11.06 6.34 5.73
N ILE A 146 10.02 6.73 4.99
CA ILE A 146 9.81 6.29 3.60
C ILE A 146 10.91 6.86 2.69
N ARG A 147 11.33 8.11 2.92
CA ARG A 147 12.44 8.70 2.17
C ARG A 147 13.74 7.93 2.40
N HIS A 148 14.06 7.60 3.65
CA HIS A 148 15.25 6.81 3.97
C HIS A 148 15.19 5.40 3.34
N LEU A 149 14.01 4.78 3.30
CA LEU A 149 13.81 3.52 2.59
C LEU A 149 14.12 3.67 1.10
N PHE A 150 13.62 4.73 0.46
CA PHE A 150 13.89 5.01 -0.95
C PHE A 150 15.41 5.19 -1.22
N ASP A 151 16.10 5.96 -0.38
CA ASP A 151 17.53 6.20 -0.52
C ASP A 151 18.36 4.92 -0.27
N HIS A 152 17.95 4.09 0.70
CA HIS A 152 18.57 2.79 0.95
C HIS A 152 18.39 1.82 -0.21
N ASP A 153 17.14 1.61 -0.63
CA ASP A 153 16.81 0.67 -1.69
C ASP A 153 17.30 1.14 -3.07
N GLY A 154 17.51 2.46 -3.24
CA GLY A 154 18.17 3.08 -4.38
C GLY A 154 19.70 3.05 -4.34
N GLY A 155 20.30 2.44 -3.31
CA GLY A 155 21.76 2.28 -3.19
C GLY A 155 22.53 3.53 -2.76
N LEU A 156 21.85 4.57 -2.26
CA LEU A 156 22.49 5.81 -1.80
C LEU A 156 22.98 5.74 -0.35
N THR A 157 22.48 4.78 0.44
CA THR A 157 22.87 4.56 1.82
C THR A 157 23.16 3.09 2.09
N THR A 158 24.06 2.79 3.04
CA THR A 158 24.52 1.43 3.34
C THR A 158 23.65 0.67 4.34
N GLY A 159 22.52 1.23 4.77
CA GLY A 159 21.61 0.56 5.70
C GLY A 159 20.39 1.43 6.00
N LEU A 160 19.34 0.79 6.47
CA LEU A 160 18.18 1.49 7.00
C LEU A 160 18.52 2.17 8.34
N PRO A 161 17.96 3.34 8.63
CA PRO A 161 18.14 3.99 9.94
C PRO A 161 17.68 3.06 11.07
N ARG A 162 18.36 3.17 12.22
CA ARG A 162 17.98 2.41 13.42
C ARG A 162 16.58 2.77 13.94
N HIS A 163 16.14 3.99 13.67
CA HIS A 163 14.85 4.52 14.09
C HIS A 163 14.02 4.89 12.86
N LEU A 164 13.15 3.97 12.46
CA LEU A 164 12.08 4.21 11.51
C LEU A 164 10.78 4.41 12.30
N SER A 165 9.83 5.12 11.71
CA SER A 165 8.51 5.26 12.33
C SER A 165 7.94 3.88 12.70
N PRO A 166 7.50 3.69 13.96
CA PRO A 166 6.88 2.44 14.38
C PRO A 166 5.57 2.15 13.64
N ARG A 167 5.04 3.11 12.91
CA ARG A 167 3.83 2.96 12.10
C ARG A 167 4.11 2.41 10.70
N LEU A 168 5.36 2.46 10.26
CA LEU A 168 5.78 1.91 8.97
C LEU A 168 6.18 0.45 9.14
N ILE A 169 5.67 -0.43 8.28
CA ILE A 169 6.04 -1.84 8.22
C ILE A 169 6.76 -2.06 6.89
N ILE A 170 8.01 -2.50 6.95
CA ILE A 170 8.86 -2.74 5.79
C ILE A 170 9.20 -4.22 5.71
N GLY A 171 8.85 -4.85 4.61
CA GLY A 171 9.16 -6.26 4.36
C GLY A 171 10.50 -6.47 3.67
N PRO A 172 11.08 -7.65 3.89
CA PRO A 172 10.59 -8.72 4.76
C PRO A 172 10.92 -8.54 6.24
N GLU A 173 11.82 -7.62 6.60
CA GLU A 173 12.46 -7.51 7.92
C GLU A 173 11.43 -7.29 9.06
N GLN A 174 10.37 -6.56 8.77
CA GLN A 174 9.33 -6.22 9.75
C GLN A 174 8.01 -6.97 9.52
N SER A 175 7.94 -7.91 8.58
CA SER A 175 6.72 -8.69 8.32
C SER A 175 6.18 -9.44 9.55
N PRO A 176 6.99 -9.92 10.53
CA PRO A 176 6.49 -10.53 11.75
C PRO A 176 5.56 -9.62 12.57
N ARG A 177 5.68 -8.30 12.45
CA ARG A 177 4.78 -7.33 13.10
C ARG A 177 3.32 -7.47 12.67
N LEU A 178 3.07 -7.95 11.45
CA LEU A 178 1.69 -8.22 11.02
C LEU A 178 1.05 -9.31 11.88
N LEU A 179 1.80 -10.36 12.23
CA LEU A 179 1.33 -11.41 13.14
C LEU A 179 1.11 -10.89 14.56
N GLU A 180 1.98 -10.00 15.04
CA GLU A 180 1.81 -9.34 16.34
C GLU A 180 0.54 -8.49 16.38
N ILE A 181 0.26 -7.73 15.29
CA ILE A 181 -0.96 -6.94 15.15
C ILE A 181 -2.19 -7.86 15.17
N PHE A 182 -2.19 -8.99 14.48
CA PHE A 182 -3.30 -9.94 14.54
C PHE A 182 -3.46 -10.57 15.92
N ARG A 183 -2.37 -10.92 16.61
CA ARG A 183 -2.42 -11.45 17.98
C ARG A 183 -2.88 -10.43 19.02
N SER A 184 -2.75 -9.14 18.75
CA SER A 184 -3.23 -8.09 19.65
C SER A 184 -4.74 -7.90 19.64
N ALA A 185 -5.46 -8.54 18.70
CA ALA A 185 -6.91 -8.41 18.58
C ALA A 185 -7.64 -8.85 19.84
N GLN A 186 -8.66 -8.08 20.22
CA GLN A 186 -9.53 -8.35 21.38
C GLN A 186 -10.94 -8.75 20.96
N THR A 187 -11.38 -8.36 19.76
CA THR A 187 -12.75 -8.56 19.30
C THR A 187 -12.85 -8.98 17.84
N THR A 188 -12.11 -8.33 16.94
CA THR A 188 -12.29 -8.55 15.50
C THR A 188 -10.99 -8.44 14.70
N ILE A 189 -10.84 -9.31 13.71
CA ILE A 189 -9.84 -9.20 12.64
C ILE A 189 -10.58 -9.24 11.31
N ARG A 190 -10.38 -8.23 10.45
CA ARG A 190 -10.97 -8.13 9.11
C ARG A 190 -9.90 -7.96 8.08
N ILE A 191 -9.89 -8.80 7.06
CA ILE A 191 -8.83 -8.90 6.06
C ILE A 191 -9.42 -8.73 4.67
N VAL A 192 -8.82 -7.87 3.87
CA VAL A 192 -8.98 -7.85 2.41
C VAL A 192 -7.67 -8.37 1.82
N ASP A 193 -7.68 -9.61 1.36
CA ASP A 193 -6.56 -10.22 0.66
C ASP A 193 -7.06 -11.45 -0.13
N HIS A 194 -6.88 -11.43 -1.46
CA HIS A 194 -7.27 -12.54 -2.33
C HIS A 194 -6.21 -13.66 -2.39
N ARG A 195 -5.07 -13.51 -1.70
CA ARG A 195 -3.94 -14.42 -1.75
C ARG A 195 -3.58 -15.03 -0.39
N LEU A 196 -4.39 -14.82 0.62
CA LEU A 196 -4.14 -15.35 1.97
C LEU A 196 -3.93 -16.86 1.93
N ASN A 197 -2.65 -17.29 2.00
CA ASN A 197 -2.27 -18.71 2.02
C ASN A 197 -1.04 -19.02 2.89
N GLU A 198 -0.46 -18.01 3.55
CA GLU A 198 0.70 -18.22 4.43
C GLU A 198 0.32 -19.04 5.66
N PRO A 199 0.94 -20.23 5.90
CA PRO A 199 0.57 -21.09 7.01
C PRO A 199 0.70 -20.45 8.38
N ALA A 200 1.72 -19.62 8.61
CA ALA A 200 1.93 -18.94 9.89
C ALA A 200 0.81 -17.91 10.16
N VAL A 201 0.34 -17.19 9.13
CA VAL A 201 -0.79 -16.27 9.24
C VAL A 201 -2.07 -17.05 9.54
N LEU A 202 -2.35 -18.11 8.77
CA LEU A 202 -3.54 -18.94 8.97
C LEU A 202 -3.58 -19.57 10.37
N ALA A 203 -2.42 -19.98 10.90
CA ALA A 203 -2.33 -20.51 12.26
C ALA A 203 -2.71 -19.44 13.30
N VAL A 204 -2.19 -18.23 13.18
CA VAL A 204 -2.54 -17.10 14.07
C VAL A 204 -4.03 -16.76 13.97
N LEU A 205 -4.60 -16.70 12.77
CA LEU A 205 -6.01 -16.39 12.61
C LEU A 205 -6.93 -17.47 13.21
N ARG A 206 -6.55 -18.76 13.13
CA ARG A 206 -7.27 -19.86 13.78
C ARG A 206 -7.15 -19.78 15.31
N GLU A 207 -5.94 -19.54 15.83
CA GLU A 207 -5.69 -19.30 17.26
C GLU A 207 -6.60 -18.19 17.80
N GLN A 208 -6.70 -17.06 17.07
CA GLN A 208 -7.58 -15.95 17.46
C GLN A 208 -9.08 -16.34 17.43
N GLN A 209 -9.51 -17.15 16.45
CA GLN A 209 -10.89 -17.67 16.41
C GLN A 209 -11.19 -18.59 17.60
N GLU A 210 -10.25 -19.43 18.01
CA GLU A 210 -10.38 -20.30 19.19
C GLU A 210 -10.49 -19.49 20.50
N LEU A 211 -9.87 -18.31 20.55
CA LEU A 211 -9.99 -17.33 21.63
C LEU A 211 -11.30 -16.50 21.57
N GLY A 212 -12.17 -16.75 20.58
CA GLY A 212 -13.45 -16.06 20.42
C GLY A 212 -13.39 -14.76 19.61
N ILE A 213 -12.26 -14.43 19.00
CA ILE A 213 -12.11 -13.26 18.12
C ILE A 213 -12.83 -13.54 16.79
N SER A 214 -13.64 -12.59 16.34
CA SER A 214 -14.30 -12.68 15.03
C SER A 214 -13.29 -12.42 13.91
N VAL A 215 -13.11 -13.38 13.01
CA VAL A 215 -12.22 -13.25 11.84
C VAL A 215 -13.02 -13.30 10.56
N GLU A 216 -12.96 -12.21 9.78
CA GLU A 216 -13.64 -12.06 8.49
C GLU A 216 -12.64 -11.77 7.38
N VAL A 217 -12.77 -12.47 6.24
CA VAL A 217 -11.89 -12.31 5.07
C VAL A 217 -12.72 -12.01 3.83
N LEU A 218 -12.33 -10.95 3.11
CA LEU A 218 -12.80 -10.64 1.77
C LEU A 218 -11.68 -11.04 0.78
N GLY A 219 -11.79 -12.25 0.25
CA GLY A 219 -10.84 -12.87 -0.67
C GLY A 219 -11.18 -12.62 -2.14
N GLU A 220 -10.80 -13.58 -2.99
CA GLU A 220 -11.08 -13.55 -4.43
C GLU A 220 -12.59 -13.45 -4.71
N GLY A 221 -12.98 -12.57 -5.62
CA GLY A 221 -14.38 -12.36 -6.00
C GLY A 221 -15.29 -11.76 -4.93
N ALA A 222 -14.76 -11.42 -3.75
CA ALA A 222 -15.57 -10.90 -2.63
C ALA A 222 -15.91 -9.41 -2.72
N LEU A 223 -15.25 -8.66 -3.61
CA LEU A 223 -15.44 -7.22 -3.75
C LEU A 223 -16.49 -6.92 -4.84
N PRO A 224 -17.67 -6.37 -4.49
CA PRO A 224 -18.74 -6.12 -5.43
C PRO A 224 -18.32 -5.16 -6.56
N GLY A 225 -18.41 -5.61 -7.80
CA GLY A 225 -18.10 -4.80 -8.99
C GLY A 225 -16.62 -4.44 -9.18
N MET A 226 -15.72 -5.02 -8.37
CA MET A 226 -14.29 -4.77 -8.43
C MET A 226 -13.50 -6.08 -8.43
N ILE A 227 -12.33 -6.05 -9.07
CA ILE A 227 -11.37 -7.16 -9.00
C ILE A 227 -10.68 -7.10 -7.62
N SER A 228 -10.60 -8.24 -6.93
CA SER A 228 -9.89 -8.34 -5.65
C SER A 228 -8.39 -8.20 -5.90
N HIS A 229 -7.77 -7.14 -5.37
CA HIS A 229 -6.33 -6.85 -5.51
C HIS A 229 -5.76 -6.17 -4.26
N GLY A 230 -6.49 -5.23 -3.67
CA GLY A 230 -6.06 -4.43 -2.54
C GLY A 230 -5.73 -5.23 -1.28
N ARG A 231 -5.01 -4.58 -0.39
CA ARG A 231 -4.57 -5.12 0.89
C ARG A 231 -4.98 -4.18 2.01
N LEU A 232 -5.82 -4.69 2.90
CA LEU A 232 -6.30 -3.98 4.08
C LEU A 232 -6.45 -4.98 5.23
N PHE A 233 -5.88 -4.66 6.38
CA PHE A 233 -6.06 -5.42 7.61
C PHE A 233 -6.62 -4.49 8.68
N LEU A 234 -7.76 -4.83 9.25
CA LEU A 234 -8.42 -4.07 10.32
C LEU A 234 -8.43 -4.91 11.59
N VAL A 235 -8.04 -4.32 12.71
CA VAL A 235 -8.06 -4.97 14.03
C VAL A 235 -8.86 -4.10 14.99
N ASP A 236 -9.87 -4.69 15.62
CA ASP A 236 -10.75 -4.11 16.65
C ASP A 236 -11.47 -2.81 16.23
N GLY A 237 -11.46 -2.47 14.95
CA GLY A 237 -11.96 -1.20 14.45
C GLY A 237 -11.21 0.03 14.95
N THR A 238 -10.01 -0.16 15.50
CA THR A 238 -9.12 0.90 16.03
C THR A 238 -7.80 0.98 15.26
N THR A 239 -7.42 -0.10 14.58
CA THR A 239 -6.18 -0.18 13.81
C THR A 239 -6.47 -0.64 12.39
N ALA A 240 -5.86 0.04 11.41
CA ALA A 240 -5.84 -0.41 10.02
C ALA A 240 -4.39 -0.51 9.52
N VAL A 241 -4.11 -1.47 8.67
CA VAL A 241 -2.83 -1.60 7.95
C VAL A 241 -3.12 -1.62 6.46
N ILE A 242 -2.52 -0.69 5.72
CA ILE A 242 -2.67 -0.55 4.26
C ILE A 242 -1.30 -0.54 3.62
N GLY A 243 -1.15 -1.31 2.54
CA GLY A 243 0.09 -1.31 1.78
C GLY A 243 0.14 -2.40 0.73
N SER A 244 1.34 -2.84 0.39
CA SER A 244 1.57 -3.80 -0.68
C SER A 244 1.64 -5.26 -0.21
N PHE A 245 1.69 -5.52 1.11
CA PHE A 245 1.79 -6.86 1.66
C PHE A 245 0.61 -7.75 1.29
N ALA A 246 0.89 -8.88 0.64
CA ALA A 246 -0.03 -10.01 0.59
C ALA A 246 0.34 -11.01 1.70
N LEU A 247 -0.65 -11.73 2.22
CA LEU A 247 -0.45 -12.74 3.27
C LEU A 247 0.00 -14.07 2.65
N THR A 248 1.14 -14.04 1.95
CA THR A 248 1.80 -15.16 1.27
C THR A 248 3.27 -15.25 1.68
N ALA A 249 3.88 -16.45 1.62
CA ALA A 249 5.29 -16.65 1.94
C ALA A 249 6.20 -15.68 1.17
N ALA A 250 6.02 -15.60 -0.14
CA ALA A 250 6.84 -14.73 -0.98
C ALA A 250 6.76 -13.25 -0.59
N SER A 251 5.56 -12.74 -0.25
CA SER A 251 5.39 -11.34 0.17
C SER A 251 6.01 -11.09 1.54
N LEU A 252 5.88 -12.03 2.47
CA LEU A 252 6.34 -11.83 3.86
C LEU A 252 7.84 -12.10 4.05
N GLN A 253 8.49 -12.89 3.16
CA GLN A 253 9.84 -13.39 3.39
C GLN A 253 10.84 -12.97 2.31
N GLU A 254 10.40 -12.63 1.07
CA GLU A 254 11.30 -12.52 -0.05
C GLU A 254 11.22 -11.17 -0.79
N ARG A 255 10.18 -10.37 -0.54
CA ARG A 255 9.90 -9.17 -1.32
C ARG A 255 10.09 -7.91 -0.51
N ARG A 256 10.53 -6.84 -1.16
CA ARG A 256 10.41 -5.49 -0.60
C ARG A 256 8.95 -5.07 -0.66
N GLU A 257 8.35 -5.01 0.50
CA GLU A 257 6.98 -4.55 0.69
C GLU A 257 6.96 -3.36 1.64
N ILE A 258 5.87 -2.61 1.62
CA ILE A 258 5.63 -1.48 2.53
C ILE A 258 4.17 -1.46 2.94
N ALA A 259 3.91 -1.18 4.21
CA ALA A 259 2.58 -0.84 4.70
C ALA A 259 2.65 0.24 5.77
N LEU A 260 1.55 0.98 5.91
CA LEU A 260 1.36 2.00 6.94
C LEU A 260 0.25 1.55 7.89
N GLN A 261 0.56 1.57 9.19
CA GLN A 261 -0.39 1.37 10.26
C GLN A 261 -1.08 2.69 10.59
N LEU A 262 -2.40 2.70 10.56
CA LEU A 262 -3.28 3.82 10.84
C LEU A 262 -4.04 3.57 12.14
N THR A 263 -4.13 4.60 12.97
CA THR A 263 -4.90 4.60 14.22
C THR A 263 -5.82 5.82 14.32
N ASN A 264 -5.86 6.68 13.29
CA ASN A 264 -6.80 7.80 13.25
C ASN A 264 -8.24 7.24 13.21
N PRO A 265 -9.09 7.57 14.21
CA PRO A 265 -10.43 6.98 14.32
C PRO A 265 -11.30 7.25 13.09
N HIS A 266 -11.18 8.41 12.47
CA HIS A 266 -11.97 8.77 11.30
C HIS A 266 -11.62 7.89 10.10
N GLU A 267 -10.33 7.72 9.79
CA GLU A 267 -9.85 6.94 8.67
C GLU A 267 -10.14 5.44 8.87
N VAL A 268 -9.93 4.94 10.09
CA VAL A 268 -10.23 3.54 10.44
C VAL A 268 -11.72 3.26 10.33
N GLU A 269 -12.59 4.17 10.79
CA GLU A 269 -14.05 4.04 10.68
C GLU A 269 -14.53 4.04 9.23
N GLN A 270 -13.96 4.87 8.36
CA GLN A 270 -14.27 4.84 6.92
C GLN A 270 -13.95 3.48 6.29
N LEU A 271 -12.78 2.92 6.62
CA LEU A 271 -12.34 1.61 6.12
C LEU A 271 -13.23 0.49 6.67
N ARG A 272 -13.60 0.54 7.96
CA ARG A 272 -14.51 -0.40 8.58
C ARG A 272 -15.88 -0.37 7.88
N SER A 273 -16.43 0.82 7.70
CA SER A 273 -17.71 1.02 7.01
C SER A 273 -17.66 0.55 5.56
N TRP A 274 -16.55 0.75 4.87
CA TRP A 274 -16.34 0.23 3.52
C TRP A 274 -16.31 -1.31 3.53
N PHE A 275 -15.55 -1.92 4.44
CA PHE A 275 -15.48 -3.37 4.60
C PHE A 275 -16.87 -3.97 4.86
N ASP A 276 -17.61 -3.40 5.80
CA ASP A 276 -18.97 -3.85 6.16
C ASP A 276 -19.94 -3.78 4.97
N ARG A 277 -19.83 -2.77 4.12
CA ARG A 277 -20.61 -2.68 2.86
C ARG A 277 -20.25 -3.79 1.90
N CYS A 278 -18.96 -4.03 1.67
CA CYS A 278 -18.48 -5.10 0.79
C CYS A 278 -18.91 -6.48 1.32
N ALA A 279 -18.76 -6.73 2.61
CA ALA A 279 -19.15 -7.99 3.25
C ALA A 279 -20.65 -8.30 3.12
N ARG A 280 -21.51 -7.27 3.21
CA ARG A 280 -22.96 -7.43 3.00
C ARG A 280 -23.34 -7.70 1.54
N LEU A 281 -22.59 -7.12 0.60
CA LEU A 281 -22.90 -7.18 -0.84
C LEU A 281 -22.11 -8.28 -1.54
N ARG A 282 -21.25 -9.02 -0.84
CA ARG A 282 -20.42 -10.06 -1.45
C ARG A 282 -21.31 -11.12 -2.12
N PRO A 283 -20.88 -11.67 -3.25
CA PRO A 283 -21.57 -12.78 -3.90
C PRO A 283 -21.68 -14.01 -2.98
N ALA A 284 -22.78 -14.75 -3.08
CA ALA A 284 -22.93 -16.04 -2.40
C ALA A 284 -21.83 -17.00 -2.89
N GLY A 285 -21.20 -17.73 -1.95
CA GLY A 285 -20.13 -18.70 -2.29
C GLY A 285 -18.71 -18.16 -2.19
N THR A 286 -18.51 -16.92 -1.72
CA THR A 286 -17.16 -16.45 -1.37
C THR A 286 -16.55 -17.30 -0.25
N LEU A 287 -15.30 -17.74 -0.46
CA LEU A 287 -14.57 -18.66 0.41
C LEU A 287 -14.53 -18.18 1.87
N LYS A 288 -14.76 -19.10 2.80
CA LYS A 288 -14.53 -18.89 4.23
C LYS A 288 -13.07 -19.14 4.56
N LEU A 289 -12.58 -18.64 5.70
CA LEU A 289 -11.20 -18.82 6.14
C LEU A 289 -10.71 -20.29 6.04
N ALA A 290 -11.55 -21.27 6.35
CA ALA A 290 -11.22 -22.69 6.26
C ALA A 290 -10.95 -23.18 4.82
N GLU A 291 -11.46 -22.48 3.82
CA GLU A 291 -11.36 -22.85 2.41
C GLU A 291 -10.13 -22.21 1.74
N PHE A 292 -9.57 -21.12 2.29
CA PHE A 292 -8.34 -20.49 1.79
C PHE A 292 -7.12 -21.41 1.88
N ALA A 293 -7.06 -22.30 2.86
CA ALA A 293 -5.95 -23.24 3.04
C ALA A 293 -5.93 -24.39 2.04
N ALA A 294 -7.03 -24.60 1.31
CA ALA A 294 -7.19 -25.71 0.36
C ALA A 294 -6.95 -25.31 -1.10
N VAL A 295 -6.84 -24.02 -1.39
CA VAL A 295 -6.63 -23.52 -2.76
C VAL A 295 -5.14 -23.34 -2.99
N GLU A 296 -4.52 -24.20 -3.79
CA GLU A 296 -3.22 -23.91 -4.42
C GLU A 296 -3.42 -22.78 -5.42
N LEU A 297 -3.20 -21.55 -4.97
CA LEU A 297 -3.23 -20.40 -5.84
C LEU A 297 -1.98 -20.41 -6.72
N SER A 298 -2.15 -20.47 -8.03
CA SER A 298 -1.08 -20.28 -8.99
C SER A 298 -0.39 -18.93 -8.73
N ASP A 299 0.93 -18.93 -8.68
CA ASP A 299 1.80 -17.74 -8.49
C ASP A 299 1.76 -16.78 -9.70
N ASP A 300 0.57 -16.46 -10.21
CA ASP A 300 0.37 -15.66 -11.41
C ASP A 300 0.02 -14.20 -11.06
N ASP A 301 1.10 -13.38 -10.81
CA ASP A 301 1.12 -11.92 -11.01
C ASP A 301 2.47 -11.43 -11.48
#